data_b7440185d26e26ebfb7604de302eba6f
#
_entry.id   b7440185d26e26ebfb7604de302eba6f
#
_cell.length_a   1.000
_cell.length_b   1.000
_cell.length_c   1.000
_cell.angle_alpha   90.00
_cell.angle_beta   90.00
_cell.angle_gamma   90.00
#
_symmetry.space_group_name_H-M   'P 1'
#
loop_
_entity.id
_entity.type
_entity.pdbx_description
1 polymer ?
#
loop_
_entity_poly.entity_id
_entity_poly.type
_entity_poly.pdbx_seq_one_letter_code
_entity_poly.pdbx_strand_id
1 'polypeptide(L)'
;GLTVAREIAKELPEESIVYFGDTARCPYGPRSQEEVDGFVQQICSWLVGRKVKLLVIACNTATAAGLKHAQQRFSIPVIGAVVPGARAAARATKNRRVGVIATKGTVESGCYPQAIRHIDAGITVFSTATPKFVDIVEQGIRMSKGPIEDLTSLASKVYIRPAFQEIARDYLEPLRRCEIDTLVLGCTHYPMLKALIGGVIGHNVLLVSSAEEMVRETLRLRGEFAHPGNVATHEFFTSSPNLDDFQAFGSRVFNEPIARPTYIDLSRL
;
A
#
# COMPACT_ATOMS: atom_id res chain seq x y z
N GLY A 1 -0.06 -5.25 -0.93
CA GLY A 1 -0.99 -5.57 0.18
C GLY A 1 -0.34 -6.46 1.23
N LEU A 2 0.40 -7.49 0.84
CA LEU A 2 1.08 -8.42 1.77
C LEU A 2 2.05 -7.72 2.72
N THR A 3 2.70 -6.62 2.30
CA THR A 3 3.56 -5.82 3.17
C THR A 3 2.79 -5.22 4.35
N VAL A 4 1.58 -4.74 4.09
CA VAL A 4 0.68 -4.21 5.13
C VAL A 4 0.18 -5.33 6.03
N ALA A 5 -0.25 -6.45 5.46
CA ALA A 5 -0.71 -7.61 6.22
C ALA A 5 0.39 -8.15 7.17
N ARG A 6 1.63 -8.23 6.67
CA ARG A 6 2.79 -8.60 7.49
C ARG A 6 3.00 -7.68 8.69
N GLU A 7 3.00 -6.37 8.46
CA GLU A 7 3.20 -5.42 9.56
C GLU A 7 2.03 -5.44 10.55
N ILE A 8 0.79 -5.65 10.06
CA ILE A 8 -0.38 -5.85 10.95
C ILE A 8 -0.21 -7.12 11.79
N ALA A 9 0.18 -8.25 11.19
CA ALA A 9 0.40 -9.50 11.91
C ALA A 9 1.48 -9.37 12.99
N LYS A 10 2.56 -8.64 12.67
CA LYS A 10 3.65 -8.37 13.61
C LYS A 10 3.23 -7.50 14.79
N GLU A 11 2.49 -6.44 14.53
CA GLU A 11 2.06 -5.48 15.56
C GLU A 11 0.82 -5.95 16.34
N LEU A 12 0.04 -6.86 15.76
CA LEU A 12 -1.18 -7.44 16.34
C LEU A 12 -1.14 -8.98 16.27
N PRO A 13 -0.23 -9.64 17.00
CA PRO A 13 0.01 -11.08 16.88
C PRO A 13 -1.18 -11.95 17.35
N GLU A 14 -2.16 -11.37 18.03
CA GLU A 14 -3.38 -12.07 18.48
C GLU A 14 -4.54 -11.95 17.46
N GLU A 15 -4.35 -11.16 16.39
CA GLU A 15 -5.42 -10.88 15.41
C GLU A 15 -5.29 -11.76 14.17
N SER A 16 -6.38 -12.44 13.85
CA SER A 16 -6.46 -13.25 12.62
C SER A 16 -6.64 -12.35 11.40
N ILE A 17 -5.97 -12.71 10.31
CA ILE A 17 -6.02 -11.98 9.04
C ILE A 17 -6.64 -12.87 7.97
N VAL A 18 -7.68 -12.36 7.30
CA VAL A 18 -8.19 -12.89 6.04
C VAL A 18 -7.68 -11.99 4.92
N TYR A 19 -6.68 -12.47 4.18
CA TYR A 19 -6.06 -11.71 3.09
C TYR A 19 -6.64 -12.12 1.74
N PHE A 20 -7.03 -11.13 0.92
CA PHE A 20 -7.45 -11.34 -0.45
C PHE A 20 -6.51 -10.62 -1.41
N GLY A 21 -5.78 -11.38 -2.25
CA GLY A 21 -4.93 -10.87 -3.31
C GLY A 21 -5.62 -10.96 -4.67
N ASP A 22 -6.04 -9.84 -5.21
CA ASP A 22 -6.67 -9.78 -6.55
C ASP A 22 -5.62 -9.79 -7.67
N THR A 23 -4.90 -10.89 -7.76
CA THR A 23 -3.76 -11.05 -8.66
C THR A 23 -4.17 -11.24 -10.13
N ALA A 24 -5.40 -11.70 -10.41
CA ALA A 24 -5.90 -11.85 -11.77
C ALA A 24 -6.22 -10.50 -12.45
N ARG A 25 -6.61 -9.46 -11.67
CA ARG A 25 -6.99 -8.16 -12.21
C ARG A 25 -5.95 -7.07 -11.98
N CYS A 26 -4.88 -7.37 -11.23
CA CYS A 26 -3.79 -6.42 -11.06
C CYS A 26 -2.94 -6.31 -12.36
N PRO A 27 -2.29 -5.15 -12.62
CA PRO A 27 -2.25 -3.96 -11.77
C PRO A 27 -3.51 -3.08 -11.90
N TYR A 28 -3.89 -2.41 -10.79
CA TYR A 28 -5.03 -1.48 -10.76
C TYR A 28 -4.69 -0.08 -11.28
N GLY A 29 -3.40 0.28 -11.25
CA GLY A 29 -2.94 1.64 -11.58
C GLY A 29 -3.38 2.21 -12.93
N PRO A 30 -3.44 1.42 -14.03
CA PRO A 30 -3.89 1.89 -15.34
C PRO A 30 -5.42 1.81 -15.56
N ARG A 31 -6.18 1.21 -14.63
CA ARG A 31 -7.62 1.00 -14.78
C ARG A 31 -8.43 2.23 -14.40
N SER A 32 -9.68 2.30 -14.89
CA SER A 32 -10.61 3.38 -14.52
C SER A 32 -11.00 3.30 -13.04
N GLN A 33 -11.35 4.45 -12.44
CA GLN A 33 -11.80 4.50 -11.06
C GLN A 33 -13.08 3.68 -10.85
N GLU A 34 -14.01 3.70 -11.81
CA GLU A 34 -15.27 2.94 -11.77
C GLU A 34 -15.01 1.42 -11.77
N GLU A 35 -14.14 0.94 -12.65
CA GLU A 35 -13.77 -0.47 -12.71
C GLU A 35 -13.15 -0.94 -11.38
N VAL A 36 -12.22 -0.13 -10.83
CA VAL A 36 -11.55 -0.45 -9.57
C VAL A 36 -12.51 -0.38 -8.38
N ASP A 37 -13.45 0.57 -8.36
CA ASP A 37 -14.50 0.60 -7.32
C ASP A 37 -15.34 -0.68 -7.37
N GLY A 38 -15.77 -1.13 -8.54
CA GLY A 38 -16.47 -2.41 -8.70
C GLY A 38 -15.70 -3.59 -8.08
N PHE A 39 -14.39 -3.66 -8.32
CA PHE A 39 -13.53 -4.70 -7.71
C PHE A 39 -13.46 -4.59 -6.18
N VAL A 40 -13.33 -3.37 -5.67
CA VAL A 40 -13.33 -3.12 -4.22
C VAL A 40 -14.63 -3.58 -3.59
N GLN A 41 -15.78 -3.19 -4.17
CA GLN A 41 -17.09 -3.57 -3.61
C GLN A 41 -17.29 -5.09 -3.61
N GLN A 42 -16.87 -5.78 -4.68
CA GLN A 42 -16.97 -7.22 -4.80
C GLN A 42 -16.13 -7.93 -3.73
N ILE A 43 -14.85 -7.57 -3.60
CA ILE A 43 -13.95 -8.20 -2.63
C ILE A 43 -14.37 -7.88 -1.19
N CYS A 44 -14.72 -6.62 -0.91
CA CYS A 44 -15.20 -6.23 0.42
C CYS A 44 -16.48 -6.98 0.82
N SER A 45 -17.43 -7.17 -0.11
CA SER A 45 -18.63 -7.96 0.14
C SER A 45 -18.30 -9.41 0.52
N TRP A 46 -17.37 -10.01 -0.21
CA TRP A 46 -16.92 -11.37 0.07
C TRP A 46 -16.23 -11.47 1.45
N LEU A 47 -15.37 -10.52 1.79
CA LEU A 47 -14.69 -10.46 3.08
C LEU A 47 -15.69 -10.27 4.24
N VAL A 48 -16.69 -9.40 4.08
CA VAL A 48 -17.76 -9.20 5.08
C VAL A 48 -18.55 -10.49 5.29
N GLY A 49 -18.83 -11.24 4.23
CA GLY A 49 -19.45 -12.57 4.31
C GLY A 49 -18.64 -13.58 5.14
N ARG A 50 -17.35 -13.36 5.33
CA ARG A 50 -16.46 -14.14 6.23
C ARG A 50 -16.43 -13.62 7.66
N LYS A 51 -17.33 -12.69 7.99
CA LYS A 51 -17.50 -12.12 9.34
C LYS A 51 -16.24 -11.42 9.89
N VAL A 52 -15.48 -10.76 9.01
CA VAL A 52 -14.36 -9.90 9.45
C VAL A 52 -14.92 -8.70 10.21
N LYS A 53 -14.19 -8.22 11.20
CA LYS A 53 -14.58 -7.10 12.07
C LYS A 53 -14.07 -5.74 11.58
N LEU A 54 -13.09 -5.75 10.68
CA LEU A 54 -12.44 -4.57 10.09
C LEU A 54 -12.03 -4.89 8.66
N LEU A 55 -12.22 -3.96 7.74
CA LEU A 55 -11.70 -4.01 6.38
C LEU A 55 -10.52 -3.06 6.22
N VAL A 56 -9.43 -3.55 5.63
CA VAL A 56 -8.23 -2.76 5.30
C VAL A 56 -8.01 -2.79 3.79
N ILE A 57 -8.28 -1.68 3.12
CA ILE A 57 -8.00 -1.49 1.69
C ILE A 57 -6.55 -1.03 1.53
N ALA A 58 -5.63 -1.98 1.46
CA ALA A 58 -4.19 -1.70 1.48
C ALA A 58 -3.69 -0.93 0.23
N CYS A 59 -4.28 -1.20 -0.94
CA CYS A 59 -3.89 -0.56 -2.21
C CYS A 59 -4.36 0.89 -2.27
N ASN A 60 -3.45 1.83 -2.58
CA ASN A 60 -3.78 3.26 -2.70
C ASN A 60 -4.75 3.52 -3.87
N THR A 61 -4.59 2.85 -5.00
CA THR A 61 -5.51 2.98 -6.15
C THR A 61 -6.92 2.48 -5.78
N ALA A 62 -7.01 1.34 -5.09
CA ALA A 62 -8.27 0.80 -4.59
C ALA A 62 -8.90 1.72 -3.52
N THR A 63 -8.08 2.29 -2.65
CA THR A 63 -8.55 3.28 -1.66
C THR A 63 -9.12 4.51 -2.33
N ALA A 64 -8.43 5.06 -3.34
CA ALA A 64 -8.87 6.23 -4.07
C ALA A 64 -10.22 5.99 -4.78
N ALA A 65 -10.39 4.80 -5.36
CA ALA A 65 -11.59 4.46 -6.13
C ALA A 65 -12.78 4.08 -5.24
N GLY A 66 -12.58 3.19 -4.25
CA GLY A 66 -13.70 2.48 -3.64
C GLY A 66 -13.89 2.68 -2.14
N LEU A 67 -12.98 3.37 -1.42
CA LEU A 67 -13.06 3.49 0.04
C LEU A 67 -14.37 4.15 0.50
N LYS A 68 -14.72 5.29 -0.09
CA LYS A 68 -15.92 6.05 0.31
C LYS A 68 -17.19 5.23 0.12
N HIS A 69 -17.30 4.53 -1.00
CA HIS A 69 -18.45 3.65 -1.29
C HIS A 69 -18.48 2.47 -0.31
N ALA A 70 -17.34 1.83 -0.03
CA ALA A 70 -17.27 0.75 0.94
C ALA A 70 -17.66 1.19 2.36
N GLN A 71 -17.22 2.38 2.80
CA GLN A 71 -17.60 2.96 4.09
C GLN A 71 -19.10 3.26 4.22
N GLN A 72 -19.77 3.58 3.10
CA GLN A 72 -21.23 3.81 3.09
C GLN A 72 -22.02 2.51 3.05
N ARG A 73 -21.45 1.46 2.44
CA ARG A 73 -22.13 0.18 2.19
C ARG A 73 -22.05 -0.80 3.35
N PHE A 74 -20.93 -0.84 4.06
CA PHE A 74 -20.68 -1.83 5.10
C PHE A 74 -20.77 -1.20 6.49
N SER A 75 -21.36 -1.94 7.45
CA SER A 75 -21.53 -1.50 8.84
C SER A 75 -20.28 -1.63 9.71
N ILE A 76 -19.28 -2.37 9.23
CA ILE A 76 -17.99 -2.51 9.91
C ILE A 76 -17.04 -1.40 9.48
N PRO A 77 -16.05 -1.03 10.31
CA PRO A 77 -15.05 -0.04 9.92
C PRO A 77 -14.30 -0.44 8.67
N VAL A 78 -14.08 0.53 7.76
CA VAL A 78 -13.28 0.36 6.54
C VAL A 78 -12.21 1.44 6.53
N ILE A 79 -10.95 1.03 6.55
CA ILE A 79 -9.79 1.94 6.47
C ILE A 79 -9.06 1.77 5.14
N GLY A 80 -8.43 2.84 4.70
CA GLY A 80 -7.63 2.87 3.48
C GLY A 80 -6.35 3.68 3.66
N ALA A 81 -5.45 3.60 2.69
CA ALA A 81 -4.10 4.12 2.79
C ALA A 81 -4.00 5.66 2.71
N VAL A 82 -4.94 6.32 2.04
CA VAL A 82 -4.79 7.75 1.65
C VAL A 82 -4.85 8.69 2.86
N VAL A 83 -5.89 8.58 3.68
CA VAL A 83 -6.10 9.53 4.80
C VAL A 83 -4.99 9.44 5.86
N PRO A 84 -4.57 8.23 6.30
CA PRO A 84 -3.43 8.12 7.23
C PRO A 84 -2.14 8.73 6.67
N GLY A 85 -1.80 8.42 5.40
CA GLY A 85 -0.63 8.98 4.73
C GLY A 85 -0.69 10.51 4.57
N ALA A 86 -1.85 11.05 4.21
CA ALA A 86 -2.09 12.50 4.11
C ALA A 86 -1.93 13.20 5.47
N ARG A 87 -2.46 12.61 6.53
CA ARG A 87 -2.34 13.11 7.91
C ARG A 87 -0.90 13.15 8.37
N ALA A 88 -0.13 12.10 8.10
CA ALA A 88 1.28 12.05 8.46
C ALA A 88 2.09 13.09 7.68
N ALA A 89 1.85 13.25 6.38
CA ALA A 89 2.54 14.23 5.56
C ALA A 89 2.22 15.68 6.02
N ALA A 90 0.96 15.99 6.32
CA ALA A 90 0.56 17.31 6.81
C ALA A 90 1.20 17.66 8.17
N ARG A 91 1.43 16.67 9.03
CA ARG A 91 2.13 16.85 10.32
C ARG A 91 3.63 16.99 10.16
N ALA A 92 4.21 16.35 9.16
CA ALA A 92 5.65 16.27 8.98
C ALA A 92 6.24 17.49 8.28
N THR A 93 5.52 18.08 7.32
CA THR A 93 6.02 19.20 6.53
C THR A 93 6.22 20.44 7.38
N LYS A 94 7.36 21.12 7.16
CA LYS A 94 7.70 22.40 7.82
C LYS A 94 7.53 23.59 6.89
N ASN A 95 7.79 23.38 5.57
CA ASN A 95 7.70 24.43 4.56
C ASN A 95 6.36 24.42 3.79
N ARG A 96 5.43 23.52 4.13
CA ARG A 96 4.13 23.35 3.50
C ARG A 96 4.19 22.98 2.01
N ARG A 97 5.24 22.28 1.61
CA ARG A 97 5.43 21.80 0.24
C ARG A 97 5.60 20.29 0.26
N VAL A 98 4.55 19.57 -0.06
CA VAL A 98 4.48 18.10 0.02
C VAL A 98 4.49 17.51 -1.39
N GLY A 99 5.40 16.58 -1.62
CA GLY A 99 5.40 15.72 -2.80
C GLY A 99 4.57 14.46 -2.57
N VAL A 100 3.97 13.93 -3.63
CA VAL A 100 3.30 12.63 -3.63
C VAL A 100 3.74 11.86 -4.86
N ILE A 101 4.27 10.66 -4.67
CA ILE A 101 4.50 9.70 -5.75
C ILE A 101 3.53 8.54 -5.59
N ALA A 102 2.90 8.13 -6.69
CA ALA A 102 1.89 7.07 -6.68
C ALA A 102 1.72 6.46 -8.09
N THR A 103 0.84 5.48 -8.22
CA THR A 103 0.40 4.98 -9.53
C THR A 103 -0.38 6.05 -10.29
N LYS A 104 -0.52 5.88 -11.61
CA LYS A 104 -1.26 6.81 -12.47
C LYS A 104 -2.68 7.04 -11.93
N GLY A 105 -3.45 5.98 -11.70
CA GLY A 105 -4.84 6.11 -11.22
C GLY A 105 -4.97 6.80 -9.86
N THR A 106 -3.99 6.61 -8.95
CA THR A 106 -3.98 7.33 -7.66
C THR A 106 -3.70 8.83 -7.85
N VAL A 107 -2.79 9.20 -8.74
CA VAL A 107 -2.47 10.62 -9.01
C VAL A 107 -3.65 11.29 -9.70
N GLU A 108 -4.22 10.67 -10.72
CA GLU A 108 -5.35 11.21 -11.49
C GLU A 108 -6.61 11.39 -10.64
N SER A 109 -6.83 10.56 -9.63
CA SER A 109 -7.95 10.71 -8.69
C SER A 109 -7.90 11.99 -7.85
N GLY A 110 -6.73 12.60 -7.69
CA GLY A 110 -6.54 13.77 -6.84
C GLY A 110 -6.75 13.51 -5.33
N CYS A 111 -6.86 12.26 -4.91
CA CYS A 111 -7.23 11.90 -3.52
C CYS A 111 -6.24 12.43 -2.47
N TYR A 112 -4.93 12.38 -2.72
CA TYR A 112 -3.92 12.93 -1.80
C TYR A 112 -3.98 14.46 -1.69
N PRO A 113 -3.96 15.23 -2.79
CA PRO A 113 -4.15 16.68 -2.73
C PRO A 113 -5.45 17.09 -2.00
N GLN A 114 -6.54 16.38 -2.21
CA GLN A 114 -7.80 16.64 -1.51
C GLN A 114 -7.68 16.34 -0.01
N ALA A 115 -7.17 15.17 0.37
CA ALA A 115 -7.03 14.77 1.76
C ALA A 115 -6.06 15.68 2.54
N ILE A 116 -4.93 16.07 1.95
CA ILE A 116 -3.95 16.97 2.59
C ILE A 116 -4.54 18.36 2.77
N ARG A 117 -5.19 18.94 1.74
CA ARG A 117 -5.82 20.25 1.83
C ARG A 117 -7.01 20.28 2.78
N HIS A 118 -7.69 19.16 2.99
CA HIS A 118 -8.73 19.07 4.02
C HIS A 118 -8.17 19.20 5.43
N ILE A 119 -6.91 18.77 5.65
CA ILE A 119 -6.22 18.85 6.95
C ILE A 119 -5.61 20.25 7.14
N ASP A 120 -4.91 20.75 6.14
CA ASP A 120 -4.34 22.11 6.11
C ASP A 120 -4.37 22.65 4.67
N ALA A 121 -5.25 23.60 4.42
CA ALA A 121 -5.43 24.26 3.12
C ALA A 121 -4.19 25.06 2.66
N GLY A 122 -3.28 25.40 3.58
CA GLY A 122 -2.03 26.12 3.27
C GLY A 122 -0.93 25.23 2.70
N ILE A 123 -1.13 23.90 2.64
CA ILE A 123 -0.14 22.99 2.07
C ILE A 123 -0.29 22.90 0.54
N THR A 124 0.81 23.15 -0.16
CA THR A 124 0.91 22.94 -1.60
C THR A 124 1.35 21.49 -1.86
N VAL A 125 0.60 20.78 -2.70
CA VAL A 125 0.85 19.36 -3.02
C VAL A 125 1.27 19.21 -4.48
N PHE A 126 2.39 18.53 -4.70
CA PHE A 126 2.95 18.20 -6.01
C PHE A 126 2.89 16.70 -6.22
N SER A 127 2.12 16.23 -7.19
CA SER A 127 1.92 14.80 -7.44
C SER A 127 2.59 14.34 -8.73
N THR A 128 3.28 13.21 -8.68
CA THR A 128 3.93 12.59 -9.85
C THR A 128 3.56 11.11 -9.92
N ALA A 129 3.08 10.68 -11.10
CA ALA A 129 2.85 9.27 -11.36
C ALA A 129 4.18 8.57 -11.65
N THR A 130 4.43 7.46 -10.96
CA THR A 130 5.68 6.70 -11.06
C THR A 130 5.40 5.21 -11.37
N PRO A 131 4.75 4.90 -12.53
CA PRO A 131 4.25 3.55 -12.82
C PRO A 131 5.34 2.49 -12.82
N LYS A 132 6.54 2.77 -13.34
CA LYS A 132 7.65 1.80 -13.38
C LYS A 132 8.18 1.38 -12.01
N PHE A 133 7.88 2.12 -10.94
CA PHE A 133 8.35 1.75 -9.60
C PHE A 133 7.72 0.45 -9.08
N VAL A 134 6.50 0.14 -9.48
CA VAL A 134 5.86 -1.16 -9.17
C VAL A 134 6.64 -2.30 -9.83
N ASP A 135 6.94 -2.17 -11.13
CA ASP A 135 7.67 -3.18 -11.88
C ASP A 135 9.08 -3.40 -11.32
N ILE A 136 9.78 -2.31 -10.94
CA ILE A 136 11.11 -2.37 -10.31
C ILE A 136 11.04 -3.18 -9.01
N VAL A 137 10.03 -2.95 -8.16
CA VAL A 137 9.88 -3.69 -6.90
C VAL A 137 9.62 -5.16 -7.16
N GLU A 138 8.66 -5.48 -8.01
CA GLU A 138 8.32 -6.87 -8.31
C GLU A 138 9.49 -7.64 -8.95
N GLN A 139 10.19 -6.98 -9.88
CA GLN A 139 11.40 -7.54 -10.48
C GLN A 139 12.48 -7.78 -9.43
N GLY A 140 12.71 -6.82 -8.54
CA GLY A 140 13.70 -6.95 -7.46
C GLY A 140 13.37 -8.10 -6.50
N ILE A 141 12.09 -8.27 -6.13
CA ILE A 141 11.66 -9.40 -5.32
C ILE A 141 11.93 -10.73 -6.03
N ARG A 142 11.61 -10.84 -7.33
CA ARG A 142 11.86 -12.06 -8.12
C ARG A 142 13.35 -12.38 -8.28
N MET A 143 14.21 -11.37 -8.36
CA MET A 143 15.66 -11.52 -8.51
C MET A 143 16.39 -11.81 -7.20
N SER A 144 15.84 -11.43 -6.07
CA SER A 144 16.43 -11.70 -4.76
C SER A 144 16.12 -13.13 -4.31
N LYS A 145 17.02 -13.72 -3.53
CA LYS A 145 16.85 -15.08 -2.97
C LYS A 145 16.62 -14.99 -1.46
N GLY A 146 15.82 -15.90 -0.92
CA GLY A 146 15.56 -16.01 0.52
C GLY A 146 14.48 -15.06 1.05
N PRO A 147 14.25 -15.08 2.37
CA PRO A 147 13.30 -14.23 3.05
C PRO A 147 13.69 -12.75 2.94
N ILE A 148 12.70 -11.88 2.95
CA ILE A 148 12.89 -10.42 3.02
C ILE A 148 12.78 -10.02 4.48
N GLU A 149 13.88 -10.11 5.22
CA GLU A 149 13.91 -9.81 6.66
C GLU A 149 13.51 -8.37 6.95
N ASP A 150 14.05 -7.43 6.18
CA ASP A 150 13.70 -6.03 6.26
C ASP A 150 13.27 -5.53 4.87
N LEU A 151 12.03 -5.09 4.75
CA LEU A 151 11.49 -4.51 3.52
C LEU A 151 12.24 -3.26 3.07
N THR A 152 12.99 -2.62 3.98
CA THR A 152 13.79 -1.43 3.71
C THR A 152 15.24 -1.76 3.37
N SER A 153 15.83 -2.81 3.93
CA SER A 153 17.25 -3.18 3.71
C SER A 153 17.48 -3.92 2.40
N LEU A 154 16.51 -4.70 1.92
CA LEU A 154 16.59 -5.30 0.58
C LEU A 154 16.74 -4.22 -0.50
N ALA A 155 16.18 -3.06 -0.23
CA ALA A 155 16.22 -1.89 -1.07
C ALA A 155 17.66 -1.46 -1.43
N SER A 156 18.65 -1.63 -0.56
CA SER A 156 19.95 -1.03 -0.78
C SER A 156 20.77 -1.70 -1.90
N LYS A 157 20.73 -3.03 -2.01
CA LYS A 157 21.60 -3.76 -2.97
C LYS A 157 20.93 -4.13 -4.29
N VAL A 158 19.63 -4.46 -4.27
CA VAL A 158 18.90 -4.90 -5.46
C VAL A 158 18.40 -3.72 -6.27
N TYR A 159 18.00 -2.64 -5.60
CA TYR A 159 17.34 -1.50 -6.24
C TYR A 159 18.29 -0.32 -6.56
N ILE A 160 19.47 -0.26 -5.94
CA ILE A 160 20.48 0.77 -6.27
C ILE A 160 21.31 0.33 -7.49
N ARG A 161 20.68 0.27 -8.65
CA ARG A 161 21.31 0.01 -9.95
C ARG A 161 21.25 1.26 -10.79
N PRO A 162 22.28 1.52 -11.68
CA PRO A 162 22.29 2.71 -12.51
C PRO A 162 21.00 2.94 -13.29
N ALA A 163 20.46 1.90 -13.93
CA ALA A 163 19.20 1.98 -14.68
C ALA A 163 17.99 2.37 -13.81
N PHE A 164 17.90 1.87 -12.57
CA PHE A 164 16.82 2.21 -11.65
C PHE A 164 16.99 3.62 -11.09
N GLN A 165 18.23 4.06 -10.88
CA GLN A 165 18.54 5.43 -10.47
C GLN A 165 18.17 6.45 -11.55
N GLU A 166 18.38 6.12 -12.84
CA GLU A 166 17.97 6.97 -13.95
C GLU A 166 16.45 7.15 -13.98
N ILE A 167 15.71 6.04 -13.93
CA ILE A 167 14.23 6.07 -13.85
C ILE A 167 13.76 6.88 -12.62
N ALA A 168 14.42 6.72 -11.49
CA ALA A 168 14.08 7.46 -10.29
C ALA A 168 14.37 8.96 -10.42
N ARG A 169 15.47 9.34 -11.06
CA ARG A 169 15.79 10.76 -11.35
C ARG A 169 14.74 11.39 -12.26
N ASP A 170 14.35 10.72 -13.33
CA ASP A 170 13.33 11.22 -14.26
C ASP A 170 12.02 11.55 -13.57
N TYR A 171 11.60 10.68 -12.64
CA TYR A 171 10.36 10.88 -11.88
C TYR A 171 10.47 11.91 -10.74
N LEU A 172 11.62 11.99 -10.07
CA LEU A 172 11.75 12.74 -8.83
C LEU A 172 12.35 14.15 -9.04
N GLU A 173 13.09 14.38 -10.14
CA GLU A 173 13.68 15.70 -10.42
C GLU A 173 12.64 16.84 -10.50
N PRO A 174 11.46 16.67 -11.10
CA PRO A 174 10.42 17.71 -11.04
C PRO A 174 9.99 18.05 -9.60
N LEU A 175 9.92 17.04 -8.71
CA LEU A 175 9.57 17.26 -7.31
C LEU A 175 10.69 17.95 -6.52
N ARG A 176 11.98 17.65 -6.83
CA ARG A 176 13.12 18.35 -6.23
C ARG A 176 13.08 19.84 -6.52
N ARG A 177 12.77 20.22 -7.76
CA ARG A 177 12.64 21.63 -8.16
C ARG A 177 11.49 22.36 -7.46
N CYS A 178 10.53 21.59 -6.95
CA CYS A 178 9.43 22.13 -6.14
C CYS A 178 9.83 22.37 -4.68
N GLU A 179 11.07 22.12 -4.27
CA GLU A 179 11.57 22.34 -2.90
C GLU A 179 10.70 21.70 -1.82
N ILE A 180 10.20 20.50 -2.10
CA ILE A 180 9.42 19.74 -1.11
C ILE A 180 10.31 19.33 0.05
N ASP A 181 9.77 19.33 1.27
CA ASP A 181 10.44 18.78 2.47
C ASP A 181 9.88 17.43 2.94
N THR A 182 8.77 17.04 2.36
CA THR A 182 8.06 15.78 2.68
C THR A 182 7.58 15.13 1.40
N LEU A 183 7.79 13.80 1.28
CA LEU A 183 7.36 12.99 0.13
C LEU A 183 6.54 11.81 0.59
N VAL A 184 5.28 11.73 0.14
CA VAL A 184 4.40 10.59 0.38
C VAL A 184 4.69 9.46 -0.60
N LEU A 185 4.95 8.27 -0.07
CA LEU A 185 5.04 7.02 -0.80
C LEU A 185 3.64 6.43 -0.95
N GLY A 186 2.90 6.86 -1.97
CA GLY A 186 1.49 6.55 -2.22
C GLY A 186 1.25 5.22 -2.92
N CYS A 187 2.07 4.21 -2.61
CA CYS A 187 1.90 2.83 -3.08
C CYS A 187 2.53 1.86 -2.08
N THR A 188 1.92 0.70 -1.88
CA THR A 188 2.40 -0.35 -0.96
C THR A 188 3.74 -0.98 -1.37
N HIS A 189 4.17 -0.79 -2.61
CA HIS A 189 5.46 -1.24 -3.12
C HIS A 189 6.61 -0.28 -2.76
N TYR A 190 6.33 1.02 -2.68
CA TYR A 190 7.36 2.06 -2.61
C TYR A 190 8.20 2.09 -1.33
N PRO A 191 7.74 1.61 -0.17
CA PRO A 191 8.62 1.45 0.99
C PRO A 191 9.89 0.63 0.70
N MET A 192 9.81 -0.35 -0.20
CA MET A 192 10.98 -1.13 -0.64
C MET A 192 11.99 -0.33 -1.46
N LEU A 193 11.59 0.82 -2.00
CA LEU A 193 12.45 1.73 -2.75
C LEU A 193 12.94 2.92 -1.92
N LYS A 194 12.73 2.93 -0.58
CA LYS A 194 13.11 4.07 0.27
C LYS A 194 14.57 4.51 0.07
N ALA A 195 15.51 3.56 -0.03
CA ALA A 195 16.92 3.89 -0.24
C ALA A 195 17.18 4.51 -1.63
N LEU A 196 16.56 3.97 -2.68
CA LEU A 196 16.66 4.51 -4.04
C LEU A 196 16.02 5.91 -4.11
N ILE A 197 14.79 6.05 -3.61
CA ILE A 197 14.04 7.31 -3.61
C ILE A 197 14.79 8.36 -2.77
N GLY A 198 15.21 8.01 -1.55
CA GLY A 198 15.93 8.92 -0.65
C GLY A 198 17.26 9.38 -1.22
N GLY A 199 18.00 8.48 -1.89
CA GLY A 199 19.27 8.82 -2.55
C GLY A 199 19.10 9.78 -3.73
N VAL A 200 17.94 9.78 -4.39
CA VAL A 200 17.66 10.67 -5.53
C VAL A 200 16.99 11.96 -5.09
N ILE A 201 15.98 11.90 -4.21
CA ILE A 201 15.22 13.09 -3.79
C ILE A 201 16.03 13.99 -2.85
N GLY A 202 16.97 13.40 -2.10
CA GLY A 202 17.83 14.09 -1.15
C GLY A 202 17.43 13.82 0.31
N HIS A 203 18.44 13.84 1.20
CA HIS A 203 18.29 13.49 2.62
C HIS A 203 17.48 14.49 3.44
N ASN A 204 17.24 15.69 2.90
CA ASN A 204 16.44 16.73 3.56
C ASN A 204 14.92 16.54 3.35
N VAL A 205 14.53 15.57 2.52
CA VAL A 205 13.12 15.25 2.26
C VAL A 205 12.71 14.06 3.10
N LEU A 206 11.73 14.24 3.98
CA LEU A 206 11.18 13.16 4.79
C LEU A 206 10.27 12.25 3.95
N LEU A 207 10.53 10.96 3.96
CA LEU A 207 9.71 9.96 3.26
C LEU A 207 8.60 9.45 4.20
N VAL A 208 7.34 9.66 3.82
CA VAL A 208 6.16 9.19 4.55
C VAL A 208 5.56 7.99 3.83
N SER A 209 5.52 6.84 4.50
CA SER A 209 4.93 5.61 3.96
C SER A 209 3.44 5.53 4.29
N SER A 210 2.58 5.54 3.26
CA SER A 210 1.14 5.33 3.46
C SER A 210 0.82 3.96 4.05
N ALA A 211 1.64 2.95 3.78
CA ALA A 211 1.47 1.60 4.32
C ALA A 211 1.74 1.57 5.83
N GLU A 212 2.84 2.18 6.29
CA GLU A 212 3.16 2.27 7.72
C GLU A 212 2.09 3.06 8.49
N GLU A 213 1.62 4.17 7.93
CA GLU A 213 0.57 4.97 8.57
C GLU A 213 -0.78 4.24 8.65
N MET A 214 -1.08 3.40 7.67
CA MET A 214 -2.29 2.58 7.70
C MET A 214 -2.20 1.50 8.79
N VAL A 215 -1.05 0.90 9.02
CA VAL A 215 -0.83 -0.02 10.14
C VAL A 215 -1.07 0.71 11.46
N ARG A 216 -0.52 1.92 11.63
CA ARG A 216 -0.78 2.74 12.83
C ARG A 216 -2.26 3.06 13.02
N GLU A 217 -3.01 3.31 11.95
CA GLU A 217 -4.46 3.54 12.04
C GLU A 217 -5.20 2.26 12.45
N THR A 218 -4.80 1.09 11.94
CA THR A 218 -5.33 -0.21 12.35
C THR A 218 -5.11 -0.46 13.86
N LEU A 219 -3.91 -0.13 14.36
CA LEU A 219 -3.59 -0.23 15.79
C LEU A 219 -4.48 0.65 16.68
N ARG A 220 -4.85 1.85 16.21
CA ARG A 220 -5.75 2.74 16.97
C ARG A 220 -7.14 2.15 17.12
N LEU A 221 -7.63 1.47 16.09
CA LEU A 221 -8.94 0.82 16.12
C LEU A 221 -8.94 -0.50 16.91
N ARG A 222 -7.76 -1.05 17.25
CA ARG A 222 -7.64 -2.30 18.01
C ARG A 222 -8.45 -2.29 19.30
N GLY A 223 -8.43 -1.18 20.04
CA GLY A 223 -9.14 -1.05 21.33
C GLY A 223 -10.64 -1.34 21.26
N GLU A 224 -11.23 -1.21 20.07
CA GLU A 224 -12.65 -1.48 19.83
C GLU A 224 -12.93 -2.98 19.56
N PHE A 225 -11.90 -3.79 19.23
CA PHE A 225 -12.08 -5.15 18.70
C PHE A 225 -11.15 -6.21 19.28
N ALA A 226 -10.30 -5.86 20.24
CA ALA A 226 -9.31 -6.80 20.79
C ALA A 226 -9.95 -7.99 21.51
N HIS A 227 -9.52 -9.20 21.17
CA HIS A 227 -9.81 -10.42 21.88
C HIS A 227 -8.51 -10.98 22.47
N PRO A 228 -8.09 -10.56 23.67
CA PRO A 228 -6.84 -11.03 24.28
C PRO A 228 -6.87 -12.54 24.50
N GLY A 229 -5.77 -13.21 24.17
CA GLY A 229 -5.58 -14.65 24.37
C GLY A 229 -6.04 -15.55 23.22
N ASN A 230 -6.37 -14.98 22.07
CA ASN A 230 -6.69 -15.76 20.87
C ASN A 230 -5.41 -16.20 20.14
N VAL A 231 -5.39 -17.43 19.62
CA VAL A 231 -4.34 -17.87 18.71
C VAL A 231 -4.71 -17.40 17.31
N ALA A 232 -3.96 -16.43 16.79
CA ALA A 232 -4.21 -15.88 15.47
C ALA A 232 -4.03 -16.93 14.37
N THR A 233 -4.92 -16.91 13.39
CA THR A 233 -4.81 -17.69 12.16
C THR A 233 -4.82 -16.74 10.97
N HIS A 234 -3.98 -17.02 9.97
CA HIS A 234 -3.93 -16.20 8.78
C HIS A 234 -4.36 -17.03 7.56
N GLU A 235 -5.40 -16.56 6.89
CA GLU A 235 -5.93 -17.19 5.68
C GLU A 235 -5.61 -16.33 4.47
N PHE A 236 -5.16 -16.97 3.40
CA PHE A 236 -4.78 -16.29 2.15
C PHE A 236 -5.65 -16.76 1.00
N PHE A 237 -6.20 -15.80 0.27
CA PHE A 237 -7.04 -16.03 -0.89
C PHE A 237 -6.51 -15.24 -2.08
N THR A 238 -6.70 -15.79 -3.28
CA THR A 238 -6.24 -15.14 -4.51
C THR A 238 -7.21 -15.39 -5.65
N SER A 239 -7.33 -14.42 -6.55
CA SER A 239 -8.10 -14.53 -7.77
C SER A 239 -7.34 -15.19 -8.94
N SER A 240 -6.06 -15.52 -8.78
CA SER A 240 -5.27 -16.25 -9.77
C SER A 240 -5.22 -17.74 -9.44
N PRO A 241 -5.32 -18.64 -10.43
CA PRO A 241 -5.16 -20.07 -10.23
C PRO A 241 -3.69 -20.48 -9.97
N ASN A 242 -2.71 -19.61 -10.19
CA ASN A 242 -1.30 -19.89 -9.94
C ASN A 242 -0.98 -19.74 -8.43
N LEU A 243 -1.39 -20.75 -7.65
CA LEU A 243 -1.28 -20.74 -6.20
C LEU A 243 0.17 -20.86 -5.72
N ASP A 244 0.99 -21.61 -6.45
CA ASP A 244 2.39 -21.86 -6.06
C ASP A 244 3.24 -20.59 -6.21
N ASP A 245 3.05 -19.81 -7.29
CA ASP A 245 3.71 -18.51 -7.46
C ASP A 245 3.27 -17.51 -6.37
N PHE A 246 1.95 -17.47 -6.08
CA PHE A 246 1.43 -16.61 -5.01
C PHE A 246 2.01 -17.00 -3.66
N GLN A 247 2.06 -18.31 -3.33
CA GLN A 247 2.60 -18.79 -2.05
C GLN A 247 4.10 -18.50 -1.94
N ALA A 248 4.87 -18.77 -2.97
CA ALA A 248 6.31 -18.53 -2.99
C ALA A 248 6.64 -17.03 -2.86
N PHE A 249 5.97 -16.18 -3.63
CA PHE A 249 6.12 -14.73 -3.55
C PHE A 249 5.62 -14.19 -2.20
N GLY A 250 4.45 -14.65 -1.77
CA GLY A 250 3.82 -14.23 -0.53
C GLY A 250 4.66 -14.57 0.70
N SER A 251 5.18 -15.79 0.78
CA SER A 251 6.03 -16.22 1.89
C SER A 251 7.29 -15.37 2.01
N ARG A 252 7.86 -14.93 0.89
CA ARG A 252 9.02 -14.04 0.90
C ARG A 252 8.68 -12.64 1.40
N VAL A 253 7.56 -12.06 0.94
CA VAL A 253 7.12 -10.73 1.38
C VAL A 253 6.67 -10.75 2.84
N PHE A 254 5.99 -11.81 3.27
CA PHE A 254 5.52 -12.00 4.64
C PHE A 254 6.67 -12.34 5.61
N ASN A 255 7.83 -12.73 5.08
CA ASN A 255 9.04 -13.16 5.79
C ASN A 255 8.89 -14.46 6.58
N GLU A 256 7.86 -15.23 6.32
CA GLU A 256 7.61 -16.55 6.87
C GLU A 256 6.75 -17.37 5.89
N PRO A 257 6.75 -18.70 5.99
CA PRO A 257 5.87 -19.50 5.16
C PRO A 257 4.41 -19.13 5.39
N ILE A 258 3.73 -18.67 4.33
CA ILE A 258 2.28 -18.51 4.40
C ILE A 258 1.55 -19.83 4.12
N ALA A 259 0.37 -19.98 4.71
CA ALA A 259 -0.51 -21.09 4.38
C ALA A 259 -0.80 -21.13 2.88
N ARG A 260 -1.04 -22.33 2.33
CA ARG A 260 -1.39 -22.46 0.92
C ARG A 260 -2.63 -21.61 0.61
N PRO A 261 -2.56 -20.68 -0.36
CA PRO A 261 -3.69 -19.82 -0.68
C PRO A 261 -4.83 -20.61 -1.29
N THR A 262 -6.04 -20.12 -1.11
CA THR A 262 -7.24 -20.66 -1.76
C THR A 262 -7.58 -19.82 -2.98
N TYR A 263 -7.78 -20.46 -4.12
CA TYR A 263 -8.27 -19.80 -5.34
C TYR A 263 -9.74 -19.43 -5.20
N ILE A 264 -10.07 -18.21 -5.56
CA ILE A 264 -11.44 -17.71 -5.64
C ILE A 264 -11.75 -17.27 -7.06
N ASP A 265 -12.73 -17.93 -7.66
CA ASP A 265 -13.27 -17.56 -8.96
C ASP A 265 -14.14 -16.30 -8.81
N LEU A 266 -13.65 -15.18 -9.37
CA LEU A 266 -14.32 -13.89 -9.29
C LEU A 266 -15.69 -13.84 -9.99
N SER A 267 -15.95 -14.75 -10.93
CA SER A 267 -17.25 -14.83 -11.60
C SER A 267 -18.36 -15.38 -10.68
N ARG A 268 -17.98 -15.91 -9.52
CA ARG A 268 -18.88 -16.46 -8.51
C ARG A 268 -19.07 -15.54 -7.30
N LEU A 269 -18.48 -14.38 -7.31
CA LEU A 269 -18.65 -13.31 -6.31
C LEU A 269 -19.67 -12.26 -6.84
#